data_8d984638d7b70085b2af9e3383f42cc4
#
_entry.id   8d984638d7b70085b2af9e3383f42cc4
#
_cell.length_a   1.000
_cell.length_b   1.000
_cell.length_c   1.000
_cell.angle_alpha   90.00
_cell.angle_beta   90.00
_cell.angle_gamma   90.00
#
_symmetry.space_group_name_H-M   'P 1'
#
loop_
_entity.id
_entity.type
_entity.pdbx_description
1 polymer ?
#
loop_
_entity_poly.entity_id
_entity_poly.type
_entity_poly.pdbx_seq_one_letter_code
_entity_poly.pdbx_strand_id
1 'polypeptide(L)'
;MAGEAGQPSEPLNLLAGMAAAPWDYDFFQALRRIECESPQLPRLGHSVRLADDPLRLGQKPDCTFAPSTLASVSQAGTAAVPRLDQFFFGLTGPNGPLPLHLTEYARERQRNVNDATFKRFMDVFHHRLLTLFYRAWAEARPEISHDRIDDDYWSARLAALSGRGMPSLRGREPLADTARYYYTGHLAAQTRYPDGLRVILAEYFEVPVAVEEYVGQWLELPERSRLGVDST
;
A
#
# COMPACT_ATOMS: atom_id res chain seq x y z
N MET A 1 -0.62 9.28 23.58
CA MET A 1 -0.30 10.56 22.89
C MET A 1 -0.68 10.38 21.43
N ALA A 2 -1.78 11.00 21.00
CA ALA A 2 -2.20 10.99 19.61
C ALA A 2 -1.17 11.81 18.81
N GLY A 3 -0.43 11.15 17.90
CA GLY A 3 0.45 11.82 16.96
C GLY A 3 -0.37 12.75 16.08
N GLU A 4 0.10 13.97 15.90
CA GLU A 4 -0.44 14.94 14.97
C GLU A 4 -0.61 14.26 13.60
N ALA A 5 -1.86 14.23 13.13
CA ALA A 5 -2.16 13.84 11.76
C ALA A 5 -1.41 14.82 10.83
N GLY A 6 -0.37 14.34 10.16
CA GLY A 6 0.38 15.14 9.21
C GLY A 6 -0.58 15.74 8.19
N GLN A 7 -0.50 17.05 8.00
CA GLN A 7 -1.26 17.73 6.95
C GLN A 7 -0.98 17.07 5.60
N PRO A 8 -1.99 16.83 4.77
CA PRO A 8 -1.76 16.33 3.42
C PRO A 8 -0.86 17.32 2.68
N SER A 9 0.34 16.89 2.33
CA SER A 9 1.24 17.67 1.50
C SER A 9 0.61 17.80 0.12
N GLU A 10 0.47 19.03 -0.39
CA GLU A 10 -0.03 19.24 -1.74
C GLU A 10 0.83 18.46 -2.76
N PRO A 11 0.23 17.75 -3.74
CA PRO A 11 0.94 16.90 -4.72
C PRO A 11 2.08 17.62 -5.46
N LEU A 12 1.90 18.89 -5.75
CA LEU A 12 2.92 19.74 -6.36
C LEU A 12 4.17 19.91 -5.48
N ASN A 13 4.02 19.86 -4.16
CA ASN A 13 5.12 20.03 -3.22
C ASN A 13 5.99 18.77 -3.14
N LEU A 14 5.39 17.58 -3.21
CA LEU A 14 6.12 16.31 -3.20
C LEU A 14 7.02 16.16 -4.43
N LEU A 15 6.46 16.34 -5.64
CA LEU A 15 7.23 16.24 -6.88
C LEU A 15 8.33 17.32 -6.98
N ALA A 16 8.08 18.53 -6.47
CA ALA A 16 9.06 19.59 -6.41
C ALA A 16 10.21 19.23 -5.47
N GLY A 17 9.90 18.68 -4.29
CA GLY A 17 10.91 18.18 -3.34
C GLY A 17 11.76 17.06 -3.95
N MET A 18 11.13 16.10 -4.60
CA MET A 18 11.83 15.00 -5.30
C MET A 18 12.69 15.50 -6.47
N ALA A 19 12.25 16.55 -7.16
CA ALA A 19 13.03 17.15 -8.25
C ALA A 19 14.26 17.91 -7.75
N ALA A 20 14.15 18.54 -6.59
CA ALA A 20 15.24 19.30 -5.97
C ALA A 20 16.33 18.39 -5.38
N ALA A 21 15.93 17.27 -4.74
CA ALA A 21 16.85 16.35 -4.07
C ALA A 21 16.40 14.88 -4.27
N PRO A 22 16.50 14.32 -5.49
CA PRO A 22 16.04 12.96 -5.76
C PRO A 22 16.78 11.90 -4.95
N TRP A 23 18.00 12.14 -4.55
CA TRP A 23 18.82 11.20 -3.76
C TRP A 23 18.35 11.01 -2.32
N ASP A 24 17.48 11.89 -1.79
CA ASP A 24 16.93 11.79 -0.43
C ASP A 24 15.69 10.87 -0.39
N TYR A 25 15.23 10.39 -1.54
CA TYR A 25 14.03 9.56 -1.66
C TYR A 25 14.37 8.15 -2.14
N ASP A 26 13.78 7.17 -1.46
CA ASP A 26 13.76 5.80 -1.96
C ASP A 26 12.70 5.62 -3.04
N PHE A 27 12.99 4.80 -4.05
CA PHE A 27 12.12 4.54 -5.19
C PHE A 27 10.73 4.05 -4.79
N PHE A 28 10.67 3.05 -3.91
CA PHE A 28 9.40 2.45 -3.51
C PHE A 28 8.55 3.43 -2.69
N GLN A 29 9.18 4.16 -1.76
CA GLN A 29 8.48 5.14 -0.95
C GLN A 29 8.03 6.35 -1.76
N ALA A 30 8.80 6.75 -2.76
CA ALA A 30 8.42 7.80 -3.69
C ALA A 30 7.16 7.43 -4.48
N LEU A 31 7.12 6.20 -5.04
CA LEU A 31 5.95 5.72 -5.78
C LEU A 31 4.72 5.54 -4.89
N ARG A 32 4.90 5.01 -3.66
CA ARG A 32 3.82 4.90 -2.67
C ARG A 32 3.18 6.25 -2.38
N ARG A 33 3.98 7.29 -2.13
CA ARG A 33 3.47 8.64 -1.86
C ARG A 33 2.71 9.21 -3.05
N ILE A 34 3.25 9.07 -4.27
CA ILE A 34 2.59 9.53 -5.49
C ILE A 34 1.26 8.77 -5.71
N GLU A 35 1.23 7.48 -5.42
CA GLU A 35 0.01 6.68 -5.50
C GLU A 35 -1.05 7.13 -4.48
N CYS A 36 -0.65 7.47 -3.25
CA CYS A 36 -1.55 8.00 -2.23
C CYS A 36 -2.13 9.38 -2.61
N GLU A 37 -1.35 10.22 -3.29
CA GLU A 37 -1.80 11.53 -3.76
C GLU A 37 -2.74 11.46 -4.97
N SER A 38 -2.84 10.30 -5.62
CA SER A 38 -3.67 10.07 -6.80
C SER A 38 -4.73 8.97 -6.57
N PRO A 39 -5.59 9.08 -5.56
CA PRO A 39 -6.52 8.00 -5.18
C PRO A 39 -7.57 7.70 -6.27
N GLN A 40 -7.86 8.66 -7.15
CA GLN A 40 -8.80 8.52 -8.26
C GLN A 40 -8.25 7.70 -9.45
N LEU A 41 -6.93 7.48 -9.51
CA LEU A 41 -6.29 6.68 -10.55
C LEU A 41 -6.12 5.23 -10.09
N PRO A 42 -6.03 4.25 -11.02
CA PRO A 42 -5.69 2.88 -10.66
C PRO A 42 -4.35 2.80 -9.92
N ARG A 43 -4.18 1.79 -9.08
CA ARG A 43 -2.87 1.49 -8.47
C ARG A 43 -1.82 1.27 -9.55
N LEU A 44 -0.60 1.69 -9.27
CA LEU A 44 0.53 1.52 -10.20
C LEU A 44 0.71 0.04 -10.56
N GLY A 45 0.82 -0.24 -11.85
CA GLY A 45 0.91 -1.59 -12.40
C GLY A 45 -0.44 -2.28 -12.63
N HIS A 46 -1.56 -1.70 -12.20
CA HIS A 46 -2.91 -2.18 -12.51
C HIS A 46 -3.57 -1.45 -13.67
N SER A 47 -3.05 -0.31 -14.07
CA SER A 47 -3.53 0.45 -15.22
C SER A 47 -3.42 -0.34 -16.52
N VAL A 48 -4.46 -0.26 -17.34
CA VAL A 48 -4.48 -0.86 -18.69
C VAL A 48 -3.90 0.10 -19.72
N ARG A 49 -4.11 1.40 -19.51
CA ARG A 49 -3.65 2.46 -20.43
C ARG A 49 -2.57 3.29 -19.75
N LEU A 50 -1.56 3.65 -20.53
CA LEU A 50 -0.54 4.58 -20.05
C LEU A 50 -1.13 5.92 -19.55
N ALA A 51 -2.23 6.38 -20.13
CA ALA A 51 -2.86 7.62 -19.71
C ALA A 51 -3.38 7.61 -18.27
N ASP A 52 -3.66 6.42 -17.74
CA ASP A 52 -4.21 6.22 -16.40
C ASP A 52 -3.12 6.20 -15.30
N ASP A 53 -1.84 6.24 -15.68
CA ASP A 53 -0.73 6.30 -14.72
C ASP A 53 -0.40 7.75 -14.33
N PRO A 54 -0.19 8.04 -13.04
CA PRO A 54 0.09 9.40 -12.56
C PRO A 54 1.45 9.94 -13.00
N LEU A 55 2.38 9.06 -13.41
CA LEU A 55 3.73 9.44 -13.82
C LEU A 55 4.26 8.49 -14.89
N ARG A 56 5.39 8.88 -15.50
CA ARG A 56 6.16 8.03 -16.41
C ARG A 56 7.45 7.60 -15.75
N LEU A 57 7.70 6.30 -15.72
CA LEU A 57 8.93 5.72 -15.20
C LEU A 57 9.92 5.47 -16.32
N GLY A 58 11.19 5.73 -16.05
CA GLY A 58 12.27 5.50 -16.98
C GLY A 58 13.56 5.11 -16.27
N GLN A 59 14.59 4.77 -17.06
CA GLN A 59 15.93 4.51 -16.56
C GLN A 59 16.87 5.59 -17.08
N LYS A 60 17.72 6.11 -16.20
CA LYS A 60 18.85 6.94 -16.63
C LYS A 60 19.96 6.02 -17.12
N PRO A 61 20.33 6.09 -18.43
CA PRO A 61 21.43 5.30 -18.94
C PRO A 61 22.75 5.88 -18.40
N ASP A 62 23.43 5.14 -17.52
CA ASP A 62 24.71 5.50 -16.96
C ASP A 62 25.55 4.25 -16.67
N CYS A 63 26.89 4.41 -16.68
CA CYS A 63 27.84 3.35 -16.36
C CYS A 63 28.51 3.59 -15.01
N THR A 64 28.15 4.64 -14.30
CA THR A 64 28.68 4.98 -12.97
C THR A 64 28.00 4.19 -11.87
N PHE A 65 28.68 4.04 -10.75
CA PHE A 65 28.06 3.48 -9.55
C PHE A 65 27.00 4.46 -9.02
N ALA A 66 25.76 4.00 -8.97
CA ALA A 66 24.64 4.86 -8.61
C ALA A 66 24.67 5.27 -7.13
N PRO A 67 24.60 6.56 -6.79
CA PRO A 67 24.63 7.02 -5.41
C PRO A 67 23.27 6.82 -4.69
N SER A 68 22.20 6.67 -5.44
CA SER A 68 20.83 6.55 -4.93
C SER A 68 19.95 5.72 -5.88
N THR A 69 18.75 5.38 -5.47
CA THR A 69 17.79 4.67 -6.33
C THR A 69 17.21 5.59 -7.39
N LEU A 70 16.87 6.84 -7.03
CA LEU A 70 16.34 7.83 -7.96
C LEU A 70 17.44 8.63 -8.63
N ALA A 71 17.28 8.88 -9.92
CA ALA A 71 18.20 9.65 -10.73
C ALA A 71 17.74 11.09 -10.94
N SER A 72 16.48 11.27 -11.32
CA SER A 72 15.89 12.58 -11.56
C SER A 72 14.37 12.49 -11.58
N VAL A 73 13.74 13.59 -11.18
CA VAL A 73 12.29 13.80 -11.36
C VAL A 73 12.12 15.05 -12.19
N SER A 74 11.47 14.94 -13.34
CA SER A 74 11.11 16.08 -14.15
C SER A 74 9.63 16.38 -13.99
N GLN A 75 9.33 17.58 -13.50
CA GLN A 75 7.97 18.10 -13.61
C GLN A 75 7.74 18.46 -15.08
N ALA A 76 6.73 17.86 -15.65
CA ALA A 76 6.24 18.32 -16.93
C ALA A 76 5.57 19.68 -16.74
N GLY A 77 5.77 20.60 -17.66
CA GLY A 77 4.97 21.84 -17.71
C GLY A 77 3.47 21.49 -17.68
N THR A 78 2.59 22.45 -17.45
CA THR A 78 1.15 22.35 -17.13
C THR A 78 0.30 21.34 -17.93
N ALA A 79 0.83 20.71 -18.96
CA ALA A 79 0.11 19.75 -19.84
C ALA A 79 0.74 18.36 -19.96
N ALA A 80 1.87 18.07 -19.34
CA ALA A 80 2.55 16.79 -19.53
C ALA A 80 2.70 16.02 -18.20
N VAL A 81 2.59 14.69 -18.28
CA VAL A 81 2.71 13.77 -17.13
C VAL A 81 4.14 13.80 -16.58
N PRO A 82 4.35 13.92 -15.25
CA PRO A 82 5.67 13.93 -14.64
C PRO A 82 6.46 12.65 -14.96
N ARG A 83 7.78 12.77 -15.02
CA ARG A 83 8.67 11.64 -15.30
C ARG A 83 9.66 11.45 -14.17
N LEU A 84 9.81 10.20 -13.76
CA LEU A 84 10.78 9.77 -12.75
C LEU A 84 11.75 8.77 -13.39
N ASP A 85 13.02 9.13 -13.43
CA ASP A 85 14.10 8.25 -13.87
C ASP A 85 14.84 7.66 -12.66
N GLN A 86 15.17 6.39 -12.73
CA GLN A 86 15.91 5.66 -11.71
C GLN A 86 17.17 5.00 -12.32
N PHE A 87 18.06 4.45 -11.46
CA PHE A 87 19.32 3.87 -11.89
C PHE A 87 19.35 2.35 -11.87
N PHE A 88 18.65 1.72 -10.94
CA PHE A 88 18.94 0.34 -10.48
C PHE A 88 18.30 -0.77 -11.33
N PHE A 89 17.28 -0.48 -12.13
CA PHE A 89 16.51 -1.48 -12.85
C PHE A 89 16.24 -1.04 -14.29
N GLY A 90 16.50 -1.94 -15.24
CA GLY A 90 16.18 -1.71 -16.64
C GLY A 90 17.12 -2.41 -17.60
N LEU A 91 17.07 -2.00 -18.87
CA LEU A 91 17.78 -2.65 -19.97
C LEU A 91 19.23 -2.16 -20.13
N THR A 92 19.56 -0.98 -19.57
CA THR A 92 20.87 -0.32 -19.69
C THR A 92 21.60 -0.32 -18.36
N GLY A 93 22.86 0.12 -18.38
CA GLY A 93 23.71 0.21 -17.21
C GLY A 93 24.60 -1.03 -17.00
N PRO A 94 25.45 -1.03 -15.94
CA PRO A 94 26.42 -2.09 -15.69
C PRO A 94 25.76 -3.45 -15.44
N ASN A 95 24.55 -3.43 -14.85
CA ASN A 95 23.77 -4.62 -14.52
C ASN A 95 22.62 -4.89 -15.50
N GLY A 96 22.54 -4.10 -16.58
CA GLY A 96 21.51 -4.27 -17.61
C GLY A 96 21.82 -5.45 -18.55
N PRO A 97 20.79 -6.09 -19.14
CA PRO A 97 20.98 -7.20 -20.07
C PRO A 97 21.51 -6.76 -21.45
N LEU A 98 21.42 -5.47 -21.79
CA LEU A 98 21.93 -4.99 -23.07
C LEU A 98 23.44 -4.76 -23.03
N PRO A 99 24.14 -4.94 -24.17
CA PRO A 99 25.55 -4.65 -24.27
C PRO A 99 25.88 -3.21 -23.85
N LEU A 100 27.04 -3.04 -23.21
CA LEU A 100 27.43 -1.76 -22.58
C LEU A 100 27.53 -0.60 -23.60
N HIS A 101 27.93 -0.88 -24.83
CA HIS A 101 28.01 0.13 -25.91
C HIS A 101 26.65 0.78 -26.21
N LEU A 102 25.52 0.08 -25.99
CA LEU A 102 24.19 0.68 -26.13
C LEU A 102 23.87 1.65 -24.98
N THR A 103 24.37 1.36 -23.79
CA THR A 103 24.28 2.30 -22.65
C THR A 103 25.10 3.56 -22.91
N GLU A 104 26.34 3.37 -23.40
CA GLU A 104 27.23 4.48 -23.76
C GLU A 104 26.62 5.33 -24.88
N TYR A 105 26.09 4.70 -25.91
CA TYR A 105 25.37 5.36 -27.01
C TYR A 105 24.20 6.18 -26.50
N ALA A 106 23.33 5.60 -25.67
CA ALA A 106 22.18 6.29 -25.10
C ALA A 106 22.60 7.51 -24.26
N ARG A 107 23.65 7.35 -23.43
CA ARG A 107 24.21 8.41 -22.61
C ARG A 107 24.82 9.53 -23.46
N GLU A 108 25.62 9.19 -24.47
CA GLU A 108 26.26 10.14 -25.36
C GLU A 108 25.23 10.95 -26.16
N ARG A 109 24.23 10.31 -26.72
CA ARG A 109 23.14 10.98 -27.45
C ARG A 109 22.41 11.98 -26.57
N GLN A 110 22.08 11.57 -25.35
CA GLN A 110 21.36 12.44 -24.40
C GLN A 110 22.23 13.61 -23.96
N ARG A 111 23.52 13.36 -23.63
CA ARG A 111 24.43 14.37 -23.06
C ARG A 111 24.97 15.35 -24.10
N ASN A 112 25.43 14.85 -25.24
CA ASN A 112 26.17 15.64 -26.21
C ASN A 112 25.29 16.23 -27.30
N VAL A 113 24.20 15.54 -27.65
CA VAL A 113 23.30 15.94 -28.75
C VAL A 113 21.91 16.36 -28.27
N ASN A 114 21.65 16.23 -26.95
CA ASN A 114 20.34 16.47 -26.34
C ASN A 114 19.21 15.65 -27.00
N ASP A 115 19.56 14.47 -27.50
CA ASP A 115 18.64 13.54 -28.15
C ASP A 115 18.31 12.36 -27.22
N ALA A 116 17.11 12.36 -26.67
CA ALA A 116 16.61 11.31 -25.79
C ALA A 116 15.79 10.23 -26.53
N THR A 117 15.75 10.21 -27.86
CA THR A 117 14.85 9.34 -28.63
C THR A 117 15.06 7.88 -28.30
N PHE A 118 16.32 7.40 -28.34
CA PHE A 118 16.63 6.01 -28.02
C PHE A 118 16.29 5.66 -26.56
N LYS A 119 16.64 6.55 -25.60
CA LYS A 119 16.26 6.37 -24.20
C LYS A 119 14.74 6.26 -24.05
N ARG A 120 13.98 7.17 -24.69
CA ARG A 120 12.52 7.18 -24.59
C ARG A 120 11.87 5.96 -25.21
N PHE A 121 12.46 5.43 -26.27
CA PHE A 121 12.01 4.15 -26.83
C PHE A 121 12.18 3.00 -25.82
N MET A 122 13.32 2.91 -25.15
CA MET A 122 13.54 1.92 -24.09
C MET A 122 12.61 2.16 -22.88
N ASP A 123 12.30 3.42 -22.57
CA ASP A 123 11.44 3.78 -21.46
C ASP A 123 9.98 3.28 -21.64
N VAL A 124 9.56 2.95 -22.85
CA VAL A 124 8.25 2.28 -23.07
C VAL A 124 8.22 0.93 -22.36
N PHE A 125 9.32 0.18 -22.43
CA PHE A 125 9.47 -1.10 -21.74
C PHE A 125 9.76 -0.90 -20.24
N HIS A 126 10.68 0.02 -19.94
CA HIS A 126 11.04 0.33 -18.54
C HIS A 126 9.84 0.71 -17.70
N HIS A 127 8.96 1.56 -18.23
CA HIS A 127 7.77 1.98 -17.51
C HIS A 127 6.92 0.78 -17.08
N ARG A 128 6.62 -0.13 -18.00
CA ARG A 128 5.82 -1.33 -17.68
C ARG A 128 6.53 -2.26 -16.72
N LEU A 129 7.80 -2.51 -16.91
CA LEU A 129 8.60 -3.37 -16.04
C LEU A 129 8.71 -2.81 -14.63
N LEU A 130 8.94 -1.49 -14.49
CA LEU A 130 9.05 -0.81 -13.21
C LEU A 130 7.71 -0.76 -12.46
N THR A 131 6.61 -0.52 -13.16
CA THR A 131 5.28 -0.54 -12.53
C THR A 131 4.91 -1.94 -12.05
N LEU A 132 5.26 -3.00 -12.79
CA LEU A 132 5.05 -4.38 -12.35
C LEU A 132 5.97 -4.76 -11.19
N PHE A 133 7.21 -4.27 -11.19
CA PHE A 133 8.16 -4.48 -10.10
C PHE A 133 7.69 -3.80 -8.81
N TYR A 134 7.22 -2.55 -8.90
CA TYR A 134 6.60 -1.87 -7.78
C TYR A 134 5.35 -2.61 -7.28
N ARG A 135 4.49 -3.06 -8.18
CA ARG A 135 3.29 -3.84 -7.83
C ARG A 135 3.65 -5.11 -7.07
N ALA A 136 4.65 -5.88 -7.53
CA ALA A 136 5.09 -7.09 -6.84
C ALA A 136 5.57 -6.80 -5.40
N TRP A 137 6.26 -5.67 -5.21
CA TRP A 137 6.68 -5.21 -3.89
C TRP A 137 5.48 -4.74 -3.04
N ALA A 138 4.55 -3.99 -3.62
CA ALA A 138 3.40 -3.44 -2.93
C ALA A 138 2.39 -4.52 -2.49
N GLU A 139 2.14 -5.52 -3.32
CA GLU A 139 1.21 -6.63 -3.03
C GLU A 139 1.65 -7.48 -1.83
N ALA A 140 2.93 -7.51 -1.51
CA ALA A 140 3.46 -8.22 -0.36
C ALA A 140 3.35 -7.43 0.96
N ARG A 141 2.84 -6.19 0.94
CA ARG A 141 2.87 -5.26 2.08
C ARG A 141 1.48 -4.80 2.50
N PRO A 142 1.02 -5.20 3.69
CA PRO A 142 -0.31 -4.81 4.20
C PRO A 142 -0.49 -3.30 4.34
N GLU A 143 0.56 -2.60 4.77
CA GLU A 143 0.55 -1.16 4.98
C GLU A 143 0.24 -0.37 3.70
N ILE A 144 0.71 -0.86 2.55
CA ILE A 144 0.45 -0.21 1.26
C ILE A 144 -0.98 -0.48 0.78
N SER A 145 -1.48 -1.70 1.05
CA SER A 145 -2.88 -2.01 0.79
C SER A 145 -3.80 -1.09 1.59
N HIS A 146 -3.46 -0.84 2.85
CA HIS A 146 -4.23 -0.02 3.78
C HIS A 146 -4.21 1.49 3.46
N ASP A 147 -3.23 1.99 2.74
CA ASP A 147 -3.17 3.39 2.29
C ASP A 147 -4.42 3.81 1.48
N ARG A 148 -5.11 2.85 0.83
CA ARG A 148 -6.37 3.07 0.11
C ARG A 148 -7.46 2.16 0.67
N ILE A 149 -8.25 2.68 1.59
CA ILE A 149 -9.27 1.94 2.36
C ILE A 149 -10.29 1.27 1.45
N ASP A 150 -10.69 1.92 0.36
CA ASP A 150 -11.71 1.40 -0.57
C ASP A 150 -11.22 0.18 -1.37
N ASP A 151 -9.89 0.04 -1.52
CA ASP A 151 -9.22 -1.03 -2.27
C ASP A 151 -8.23 -1.80 -1.39
N ASP A 152 -8.56 -1.96 -0.09
CA ASP A 152 -7.74 -2.68 0.87
C ASP A 152 -8.07 -4.18 0.88
N TYR A 153 -7.37 -4.92 0.05
CA TYR A 153 -7.54 -6.37 -0.06
C TYR A 153 -6.97 -7.16 1.13
N TRP A 154 -5.97 -6.62 1.85
CA TRP A 154 -5.42 -7.27 3.04
C TRP A 154 -6.43 -7.26 4.19
N SER A 155 -7.00 -6.10 4.50
CA SER A 155 -8.07 -5.99 5.49
C SER A 155 -9.28 -6.83 5.12
N ALA A 156 -9.61 -6.92 3.82
CA ALA A 156 -10.69 -7.79 3.34
C ALA A 156 -10.43 -9.27 3.63
N ARG A 157 -9.19 -9.74 3.43
CA ARG A 157 -8.79 -11.13 3.73
C ARG A 157 -8.79 -11.41 5.24
N LEU A 158 -8.25 -10.50 6.06
CA LEU A 158 -8.28 -10.62 7.52
C LEU A 158 -9.71 -10.65 8.05
N ALA A 159 -10.58 -9.79 7.53
CA ALA A 159 -12.01 -9.81 7.84
C ALA A 159 -12.66 -11.15 7.48
N ALA A 160 -12.32 -11.72 6.31
CA ALA A 160 -12.86 -13.01 5.88
C ALA A 160 -12.43 -14.16 6.80
N LEU A 161 -11.18 -14.18 7.27
CA LEU A 161 -10.68 -15.17 8.23
C LEU A 161 -11.43 -15.12 9.57
N SER A 162 -11.86 -13.95 10.01
CA SER A 162 -12.66 -13.77 11.22
C SER A 162 -14.17 -13.90 11.00
N GLY A 163 -14.61 -14.33 9.78
CA GLY A 163 -16.02 -14.49 9.42
C GLY A 163 -16.76 -13.19 9.08
N ARG A 164 -16.04 -12.08 8.87
CA ARG A 164 -16.57 -10.74 8.59
C ARG A 164 -16.23 -10.23 7.19
N GLY A 165 -15.96 -11.13 6.25
CA GLY A 165 -15.56 -10.79 4.88
C GLY A 165 -16.61 -10.05 4.06
N MET A 166 -17.90 -10.18 4.41
CA MET A 166 -18.99 -9.50 3.69
C MET A 166 -18.90 -7.98 3.91
N PRO A 167 -18.98 -7.16 2.85
CA PRO A 167 -18.96 -5.70 2.99
C PRO A 167 -20.06 -5.18 3.92
N SER A 168 -21.22 -5.82 3.97
CA SER A 168 -22.36 -5.47 4.84
C SER A 168 -22.07 -5.63 6.35
N LEU A 169 -20.99 -6.32 6.72
CA LEU A 169 -20.58 -6.53 8.11
C LEU A 169 -19.48 -5.55 8.58
N ARG A 170 -18.98 -4.72 7.67
CA ARG A 170 -17.94 -3.72 7.97
C ARG A 170 -18.56 -2.43 8.49
N GLY A 171 -17.86 -1.76 9.41
CA GLY A 171 -18.26 -0.44 9.93
C GLY A 171 -19.60 -0.41 10.66
N ARG A 172 -20.14 -1.56 11.12
CA ARG A 172 -21.46 -1.64 11.78
C ARG A 172 -21.45 -1.34 13.26
N GLU A 173 -20.30 -1.32 13.87
CA GLU A 173 -20.14 -1.24 15.31
C GLU A 173 -19.25 -0.05 15.68
N PRO A 174 -19.36 0.49 16.90
CA PRO A 174 -18.50 1.58 17.37
C PRO A 174 -17.01 1.21 17.40
N LEU A 175 -16.69 -0.10 17.56
CA LEU A 175 -15.33 -0.59 17.54
C LEU A 175 -14.78 -0.60 16.10
N ALA A 176 -13.67 0.08 15.90
CA ALA A 176 -13.00 0.11 14.60
C ALA A 176 -12.64 -1.31 14.10
N ASP A 177 -12.91 -1.60 12.83
CA ASP A 177 -12.62 -2.92 12.24
C ASP A 177 -11.13 -3.26 12.32
N THR A 178 -10.23 -2.27 12.25
CA THR A 178 -8.77 -2.43 12.39
C THR A 178 -8.38 -3.07 13.72
N ALA A 179 -9.04 -2.71 14.83
CA ALA A 179 -8.80 -3.35 16.12
C ALA A 179 -9.13 -4.85 16.10
N ARG A 180 -10.15 -5.25 15.35
CA ARG A 180 -10.50 -6.66 15.18
C ARG A 180 -9.54 -7.41 14.29
N TYR A 181 -9.01 -6.75 13.26
CA TYR A 181 -8.01 -7.35 12.38
C TYR A 181 -6.75 -7.73 13.15
N TYR A 182 -6.36 -6.94 14.15
CA TYR A 182 -5.27 -7.27 15.04
C TYR A 182 -5.52 -8.59 15.80
N TYR A 183 -6.75 -8.80 16.29
CA TYR A 183 -7.13 -10.03 17.02
C TYR A 183 -7.63 -11.17 16.11
N THR A 184 -7.43 -11.10 14.80
CA THR A 184 -7.95 -12.12 13.87
C THR A 184 -7.50 -13.53 14.23
N GLY A 185 -6.28 -13.72 14.75
CA GLY A 185 -5.79 -15.03 15.20
C GLY A 185 -6.66 -15.67 16.29
N HIS A 186 -7.09 -14.89 17.26
CA HIS A 186 -8.02 -15.36 18.31
C HIS A 186 -9.45 -15.51 17.79
N LEU A 187 -9.91 -14.58 16.94
CA LEU A 187 -11.28 -14.57 16.43
C LEU A 187 -11.53 -15.65 15.37
N ALA A 188 -10.51 -16.07 14.62
CA ALA A 188 -10.60 -17.14 13.63
C ALA A 188 -10.57 -18.54 14.24
N ALA A 189 -10.06 -18.69 15.46
CA ALA A 189 -10.02 -19.99 16.15
C ALA A 189 -11.43 -20.54 16.35
N GLN A 190 -11.65 -21.82 16.01
CA GLN A 190 -12.96 -22.47 16.24
C GLN A 190 -13.26 -22.65 17.71
N THR A 191 -12.22 -22.97 18.51
CA THR A 191 -12.33 -23.10 19.96
C THR A 191 -12.42 -21.72 20.59
N ARG A 192 -13.53 -21.44 21.28
CA ARG A 192 -13.72 -20.21 22.05
C ARG A 192 -13.33 -20.47 23.50
N TYR A 193 -12.15 -20.07 23.91
CA TYR A 193 -11.61 -20.31 25.25
C TYR A 193 -11.49 -18.98 26.03
N PRO A 194 -11.66 -19.03 27.36
CA PRO A 194 -11.71 -17.83 28.21
C PRO A 194 -10.43 -17.01 28.18
N ASP A 195 -9.26 -17.66 28.10
CA ASP A 195 -7.98 -16.96 28.01
C ASP A 195 -7.84 -16.10 26.76
N GLY A 196 -8.37 -16.53 25.60
CA GLY A 196 -8.40 -15.72 24.40
C GLY A 196 -9.20 -14.44 24.58
N LEU A 197 -10.37 -14.53 25.24
CA LEU A 197 -11.17 -13.36 25.57
C LEU A 197 -10.45 -12.45 26.57
N ARG A 198 -9.83 -13.03 27.60
CA ARG A 198 -9.04 -12.29 28.59
C ARG A 198 -7.90 -11.49 27.93
N VAL A 199 -7.14 -12.13 27.02
CA VAL A 199 -6.05 -11.47 26.31
C VAL A 199 -6.56 -10.31 25.48
N ILE A 200 -7.62 -10.52 24.67
CA ILE A 200 -8.22 -9.46 23.83
C ILE A 200 -8.64 -8.27 24.66
N LEU A 201 -9.35 -8.51 25.79
CA LEU A 201 -9.84 -7.43 26.63
C LEU A 201 -8.70 -6.71 27.38
N ALA A 202 -7.72 -7.46 27.90
CA ALA A 202 -6.59 -6.90 28.63
C ALA A 202 -5.71 -6.03 27.73
N GLU A 203 -5.44 -6.47 26.49
CA GLU A 203 -4.66 -5.68 25.54
C GLU A 203 -5.43 -4.48 24.99
N TYR A 204 -6.72 -4.65 24.67
CA TYR A 204 -7.51 -3.57 24.11
C TYR A 204 -7.75 -2.41 25.10
N PHE A 205 -8.02 -2.73 26.34
CA PHE A 205 -8.28 -1.73 27.40
C PHE A 205 -7.04 -1.35 28.20
N GLU A 206 -5.92 -2.02 27.97
CA GLU A 206 -4.65 -1.81 28.71
C GLU A 206 -4.81 -1.95 30.22
N VAL A 207 -5.70 -2.85 30.66
CA VAL A 207 -5.98 -3.12 32.08
C VAL A 207 -5.89 -4.63 32.38
N PRO A 208 -5.55 -5.01 33.60
CA PRO A 208 -5.61 -6.42 33.99
C PRO A 208 -7.08 -6.90 34.00
N VAL A 209 -7.34 -7.99 33.29
CA VAL A 209 -8.67 -8.61 33.16
C VAL A 209 -8.62 -10.03 33.72
N ALA A 210 -9.59 -10.40 34.52
CA ALA A 210 -9.84 -11.78 34.95
C ALA A 210 -11.22 -12.22 34.42
N VAL A 211 -11.29 -13.45 33.90
CA VAL A 211 -12.55 -14.05 33.44
C VAL A 211 -12.95 -15.11 34.48
N GLU A 212 -14.11 -14.92 35.09
CA GLU A 212 -14.68 -15.89 36.03
C GLU A 212 -15.70 -16.75 35.28
N GLU A 213 -15.44 -18.07 35.25
CA GLU A 213 -16.24 -19.02 34.50
C GLU A 213 -17.28 -19.69 35.41
N TYR A 214 -18.32 -20.25 34.80
CA TYR A 214 -19.35 -21.04 35.46
C TYR A 214 -20.13 -20.29 36.56
N VAL A 215 -20.25 -18.98 36.45
CA VAL A 215 -21.05 -18.17 37.38
C VAL A 215 -22.52 -18.41 37.12
N GLY A 216 -23.24 -18.90 38.16
CA GLY A 216 -24.67 -19.14 38.09
C GLY A 216 -25.46 -17.82 37.93
N GLN A 217 -26.39 -17.79 36.97
CA GLN A 217 -27.19 -16.62 36.67
C GLN A 217 -28.66 -17.01 36.47
N TRP A 218 -29.58 -16.23 37.04
CA TRP A 218 -30.98 -16.33 36.70
C TRP A 218 -31.29 -15.64 35.39
N LEU A 219 -31.90 -16.41 34.47
CA LEU A 219 -32.35 -15.89 33.17
C LEU A 219 -33.88 -15.80 33.18
N GLU A 220 -34.41 -14.63 32.86
CA GLU A 220 -35.84 -14.45 32.68
C GLU A 220 -36.23 -15.06 31.30
N LEU A 221 -37.08 -16.09 31.36
CA LEU A 221 -37.60 -16.73 30.17
C LEU A 221 -38.70 -15.88 29.51
N PRO A 222 -38.69 -15.66 28.21
CA PRO A 222 -39.81 -15.07 27.49
C PRO A 222 -41.11 -15.85 27.77
N GLU A 223 -42.24 -15.15 27.85
CA GLU A 223 -43.54 -15.76 28.21
C GLU A 223 -43.86 -17.03 27.37
N ARG A 224 -43.57 -17.02 26.07
CA ARG A 224 -43.74 -18.17 25.19
C ARG A 224 -42.89 -19.40 25.54
N SER A 225 -41.87 -19.23 26.37
CA SER A 225 -40.96 -20.32 26.78
C SER A 225 -41.16 -20.73 28.23
N ARG A 226 -42.12 -20.09 28.93
CA ARG A 226 -42.52 -20.47 30.30
C ARG A 226 -43.48 -21.64 30.25
N LEU A 227 -43.23 -22.67 31.05
CA LEU A 227 -44.21 -23.71 31.26
C LEU A 227 -45.39 -23.10 31.99
N GLY A 228 -46.52 -23.02 31.30
CA GLY A 228 -47.76 -22.63 31.95
C GLY A 228 -48.16 -23.70 32.96
N VAL A 229 -48.29 -23.32 34.22
CA VAL A 229 -49.02 -24.16 35.17
C VAL A 229 -50.51 -23.88 34.90
N ASP A 230 -51.10 -24.72 34.05
CA ASP A 230 -52.57 -24.69 33.93
C ASP A 230 -53.14 -24.97 35.32
N SER A 231 -53.68 -23.94 35.94
CA SER A 231 -54.51 -24.09 37.12
C SER A 231 -55.83 -24.72 36.69
N THR A 232 -55.93 -26.01 36.88
CA THR A 232 -57.24 -26.70 36.93
C THR A 232 -58.14 -26.13 37.98
#